data_b8eaf0cb5e2e4bfcbe126076f4e43ae2
#
_entry.id   b8eaf0cb5e2e4bfcbe126076f4e43ae2
#
_cell.length_a   1.000
_cell.length_b   1.000
_cell.length_c   1.000
_cell.angle_alpha   90.00
_cell.angle_beta   90.00
_cell.angle_gamma   90.00
#
_symmetry.space_group_name_H-M   'P 1'
#
loop_
_entity.id
_entity.type
_entity.pdbx_description
1 polymer ?
#
loop_
_entity_poly.entity_id
_entity_poly.type
_entity_poly.pdbx_seq_one_letter_code
_entity_poly.pdbx_strand_id
1 'polypeptide(L)'
;MAGYQTVAQQNLTCAIRIRERRRQLGLTQAEVVDRVNGHGSRLSSQALSAIENGRRLAVGRLPDLAAALECTVSYLLGLTADPARWEPDDARPPADVRPLRERAEPDANGRPGRAAAPPRRSWILGPDVPDAAPPSP
;
A
#
# COMPACT_ATOMS: atom_id res chain seq x y z
N MET A 1 11.99 7.89 19.58
CA MET A 1 12.62 6.75 18.91
C MET A 1 11.55 5.92 18.24
N ALA A 2 11.58 5.81 16.94
CA ALA A 2 10.76 4.84 16.23
C ALA A 2 11.33 3.45 16.52
N GLY A 3 10.83 2.80 17.56
CA GLY A 3 11.13 1.40 17.82
C GLY A 3 10.57 0.56 16.69
N TYR A 4 11.36 -0.35 16.17
CA TYR A 4 10.88 -1.33 15.20
C TYR A 4 9.74 -2.13 15.84
N GLN A 5 8.54 -1.99 15.31
CA GLN A 5 7.42 -2.80 15.75
C GLN A 5 7.63 -4.25 15.32
N THR A 6 7.38 -5.18 16.22
CA THR A 6 7.37 -6.59 15.83
C THR A 6 6.18 -6.87 14.89
N VAL A 7 6.26 -7.94 14.13
CA VAL A 7 5.15 -8.37 13.26
C VAL A 7 3.85 -8.55 14.06
N ALA A 8 3.95 -9.07 15.28
CA ALA A 8 2.79 -9.23 16.16
C ALA A 8 2.19 -7.88 16.57
N GLN A 9 3.01 -6.90 16.91
CA GLN A 9 2.57 -5.55 17.24
C GLN A 9 1.92 -4.86 16.02
N GLN A 10 2.51 -5.04 14.84
CA GLN A 10 1.95 -4.49 13.61
C GLN A 10 0.60 -5.11 13.28
N ASN A 11 0.46 -6.43 13.41
CA ASN A 11 -0.82 -7.11 13.23
C ASN A 11 -1.89 -6.61 14.22
N LEU A 12 -1.50 -6.39 15.47
CA LEU A 12 -2.41 -5.85 16.49
C LEU A 12 -2.84 -4.42 16.16
N THR A 13 -1.93 -3.58 15.70
CA THR A 13 -2.24 -2.21 15.25
C THR A 13 -3.27 -2.23 14.12
N CYS A 14 -3.05 -3.06 13.11
CA CYS A 14 -4.01 -3.23 12.01
C CYS A 14 -5.37 -3.75 12.52
N ALA A 15 -5.37 -4.71 13.42
CA ALA A 15 -6.60 -5.26 14.02
C ALA A 15 -7.43 -4.18 14.72
N ILE A 16 -6.81 -3.35 15.52
CA ILE A 16 -7.44 -2.24 16.22
C ILE A 16 -8.03 -1.25 15.21
N ARG A 17 -7.26 -0.83 14.22
CA ARG A 17 -7.68 0.12 13.18
C ARG A 17 -8.84 -0.39 12.34
N ILE A 18 -8.81 -1.65 11.93
CA ILE A 18 -9.89 -2.30 11.20
C ILE A 18 -11.17 -2.30 12.02
N ARG A 19 -11.09 -2.70 13.29
CA ARG A 19 -12.23 -2.75 14.19
C ARG A 19 -12.79 -1.36 14.48
N GLU A 20 -11.95 -0.38 14.77
CA GLU A 20 -12.35 1.02 14.99
C GLU A 20 -13.07 1.58 13.77
N ARG A 21 -12.48 1.41 12.58
CA ARG A 21 -13.08 1.96 11.36
C ARG A 21 -14.41 1.30 11.03
N ARG A 22 -14.50 -0.01 11.19
CA ARG A 22 -15.76 -0.74 11.04
C ARG A 22 -16.85 -0.17 11.95
N ARG A 23 -16.53 0.07 13.20
CA ARG A 23 -17.49 0.65 14.19
C ARG A 23 -17.86 2.09 13.85
N GLN A 24 -16.92 2.90 13.41
CA GLN A 24 -17.18 4.27 12.96
C GLN A 24 -18.19 4.32 11.81
N LEU A 25 -18.10 3.36 10.89
CA LEU A 25 -19.01 3.22 9.75
C LEU A 25 -20.32 2.52 10.11
N GLY A 26 -20.46 2.02 11.35
CA GLY A 26 -21.64 1.28 11.78
C GLY A 26 -21.82 -0.08 11.11
N LEU A 27 -20.73 -0.68 10.60
CA LEU A 27 -20.77 -1.94 9.86
C LEU A 27 -20.63 -3.14 10.78
N THR A 28 -21.36 -4.21 10.46
CA THR A 28 -21.12 -5.53 11.02
C THR A 28 -19.95 -6.21 10.32
N GLN A 29 -19.39 -7.26 10.93
CA GLN A 29 -18.35 -8.06 10.28
C GLN A 29 -18.84 -8.66 8.95
N ALA A 30 -20.10 -9.13 8.91
CA ALA A 30 -20.69 -9.67 7.69
C ALA A 30 -20.74 -8.64 6.56
N GLU A 31 -21.14 -7.41 6.86
CA GLU A 31 -21.18 -6.32 5.87
C GLU A 31 -19.79 -5.97 5.33
N VAL A 32 -18.76 -5.99 6.18
CA VAL A 32 -17.39 -5.79 5.74
C VAL A 32 -16.94 -6.93 4.82
N VAL A 33 -17.25 -8.17 5.17
CA VAL A 33 -16.97 -9.35 4.34
C VAL A 33 -17.63 -9.22 2.97
N ASP A 34 -18.91 -8.83 2.93
CA ASP A 34 -19.64 -8.64 1.67
C ASP A 34 -19.00 -7.54 0.81
N ARG A 35 -18.59 -6.43 1.41
CA ARG A 35 -17.90 -5.34 0.70
C ARG A 35 -16.55 -5.80 0.13
N VAL A 36 -15.74 -6.50 0.93
CA VAL A 36 -14.43 -7.02 0.49
C VAL A 36 -14.61 -8.01 -0.66
N ASN A 37 -15.58 -8.91 -0.55
CA ASN A 37 -15.86 -9.89 -1.61
C ASN A 37 -16.42 -9.24 -2.88
N GLY A 38 -17.13 -8.12 -2.74
CA GLY A 38 -17.57 -7.29 -3.85
C GLY A 38 -16.44 -6.68 -4.68
N HIS A 39 -15.25 -6.51 -4.08
CA HIS A 39 -14.03 -6.07 -4.76
C HIS A 39 -13.23 -7.21 -5.41
N GLY A 40 -13.75 -8.43 -5.40
CA GLY A 40 -13.10 -9.58 -6.03
C GLY A 40 -12.22 -10.43 -5.12
N SER A 41 -12.08 -10.04 -3.86
CA SER A 41 -11.40 -10.85 -2.84
C SER A 41 -12.31 -11.96 -2.30
N ARG A 42 -11.68 -12.97 -1.72
CA ARG A 42 -12.38 -14.01 -0.96
C ARG A 42 -12.00 -13.92 0.51
N LEU A 43 -12.87 -13.31 1.29
CA LEU A 43 -12.74 -13.21 2.73
C LEU A 43 -13.91 -13.93 3.39
N SER A 44 -13.64 -14.78 4.37
CA SER A 44 -14.67 -15.38 5.23
C SER A 44 -14.86 -14.56 6.51
N SER A 45 -16.03 -14.68 7.13
CA SER A 45 -16.29 -14.04 8.43
C SER A 45 -15.33 -14.53 9.51
N GLN A 46 -14.94 -15.79 9.47
CA GLN A 46 -13.94 -16.35 10.38
C GLN A 46 -12.55 -15.73 10.16
N ALA A 47 -12.17 -15.51 8.91
CA ALA A 47 -10.90 -14.85 8.58
C ALA A 47 -10.89 -13.39 9.05
N LEU A 48 -11.96 -12.64 8.84
CA LEU A 48 -12.07 -11.27 9.33
C LEU A 48 -12.03 -11.22 10.87
N SER A 49 -12.76 -12.09 11.54
CA SER A 49 -12.71 -12.21 13.00
C SER A 49 -11.30 -12.50 13.51
N ALA A 50 -10.57 -13.38 12.86
CA ALA A 50 -9.18 -13.69 13.19
C ALA A 50 -8.27 -12.47 13.00
N ILE A 51 -8.45 -11.71 11.93
CA ILE A 51 -7.71 -10.47 11.66
C ILE A 51 -8.00 -9.43 12.75
N GLU A 52 -9.27 -9.21 13.10
CA GLU A 52 -9.67 -8.28 14.15
C GLU A 52 -9.18 -8.70 15.55
N ASN A 53 -8.81 -9.94 15.73
CA ASN A 53 -8.20 -10.46 16.96
C ASN A 53 -6.66 -10.46 16.91
N GLY A 54 -6.06 -9.76 15.96
CA GLY A 54 -4.61 -9.60 15.87
C GLY A 54 -3.87 -10.79 15.27
N ARG A 55 -4.59 -11.73 14.65
CA ARG A 55 -3.97 -12.84 13.94
C ARG A 55 -3.43 -12.40 12.59
N ARG A 56 -2.61 -13.26 11.99
CA ARG A 56 -1.87 -12.99 10.76
C ARG A 56 -2.74 -12.36 9.67
N LEU A 57 -2.42 -11.13 9.34
CA LEU A 57 -2.99 -10.37 8.22
C LEU A 57 -2.08 -10.50 7.00
N ALA A 58 -2.62 -11.02 5.91
CA ALA A 58 -1.89 -11.04 4.65
C ALA A 58 -1.86 -9.63 4.03
N VAL A 59 -0.68 -9.18 3.64
CA VAL A 59 -0.46 -7.84 3.05
C VAL A 59 -1.37 -7.60 1.84
N GLY A 60 -1.59 -8.63 1.02
CA GLY A 60 -2.46 -8.55 -0.15
C GLY A 60 -3.93 -8.26 0.14
N ARG A 61 -4.37 -8.41 1.39
CA ARG A 61 -5.75 -8.08 1.80
C ARG A 61 -5.93 -6.64 2.24
N LEU A 62 -4.85 -5.92 2.49
CA LEU A 62 -4.90 -4.53 2.96
C LEU A 62 -5.63 -3.59 2.00
N PRO A 63 -5.37 -3.62 0.68
CA PRO A 63 -6.08 -2.75 -0.25
C PRO A 63 -7.59 -2.99 -0.27
N ASP A 64 -8.02 -4.24 -0.26
CA ASP A 64 -9.45 -4.60 -0.29
C ASP A 64 -10.16 -4.23 1.01
N LEU A 65 -9.50 -4.45 2.16
CA LEU A 65 -10.01 -4.02 3.46
C LEU A 65 -10.09 -2.48 3.54
N ALA A 66 -9.08 -1.78 3.06
CA ALA A 66 -9.07 -0.32 3.03
C ALA A 66 -10.22 0.22 2.17
N ALA A 67 -10.44 -0.34 0.99
CA ALA A 67 -11.55 0.02 0.12
C ALA A 67 -12.91 -0.25 0.79
N ALA A 68 -13.09 -1.43 1.38
CA ALA A 68 -14.33 -1.81 2.06
C ALA A 68 -14.64 -0.92 3.29
N LEU A 69 -13.59 -0.46 3.97
CA LEU A 69 -13.70 0.39 5.16
C LEU A 69 -13.60 1.90 4.85
N GLU A 70 -13.57 2.27 3.58
CA GLU A 70 -13.49 3.66 3.14
C GLU A 70 -12.34 4.42 3.81
N CYS A 71 -11.17 3.81 3.84
CA CYS A 71 -9.97 4.41 4.42
C CYS A 71 -8.73 4.06 3.60
N THR A 72 -7.61 4.65 3.98
CA THR A 72 -6.32 4.37 3.34
C THR A 72 -5.61 3.18 3.99
N VAL A 73 -4.72 2.53 3.25
CA VAL A 73 -3.84 1.51 3.80
C VAL A 73 -2.92 2.10 4.88
N SER A 74 -2.48 3.33 4.72
CA SER A 74 -1.68 4.05 5.72
C SER A 74 -2.39 4.15 7.07
N TYR A 75 -3.69 4.41 7.07
CA TYR A 75 -4.50 4.41 8.28
C TYR A 75 -4.54 3.02 8.93
N LEU A 76 -4.77 1.97 8.14
CA LEU A 76 -4.81 0.59 8.66
C LEU A 76 -3.48 0.16 9.25
N LEU A 77 -2.37 0.62 8.68
CA LEU A 77 -1.03 0.35 9.20
C LEU A 77 -0.68 1.18 10.44
N GLY A 78 -1.54 2.12 10.85
CA GLY A 78 -1.30 2.99 11.99
C GLY A 78 -0.31 4.12 11.73
N LEU A 79 -0.01 4.42 10.47
CA LEU A 79 0.91 5.49 10.08
C LEU A 79 0.29 6.88 10.16
N THR A 80 -1.03 6.96 10.10
CA THR A 80 -1.81 8.19 10.24
C THR A 80 -3.06 7.93 11.09
N ALA A 81 -3.50 8.92 11.83
CA ALA A 81 -4.76 8.89 12.55
C ALA A 81 -5.96 9.26 11.67
N ASP A 82 -5.73 9.86 10.50
CA ASP A 82 -6.76 10.28 9.57
C ASP A 82 -7.06 9.18 8.53
N PRO A 83 -8.28 8.64 8.48
CA PRO A 83 -8.65 7.61 7.51
C PRO A 83 -8.50 8.01 6.04
N ALA A 84 -8.54 9.30 5.74
CA ALA A 84 -8.44 9.82 4.37
C ALA A 84 -7.01 10.15 3.94
N ARG A 85 -6.09 10.19 4.89
CA ARG A 85 -4.71 10.64 4.63
C ARG A 85 -3.81 9.47 4.25
N TRP A 86 -3.00 9.68 3.22
CA TRP A 86 -2.03 8.70 2.75
C TRP A 86 -0.64 8.89 3.37
N GLU A 87 -0.24 10.14 3.61
CA GLU A 87 1.05 10.45 4.20
C GLU A 87 1.05 10.08 5.68
N PRO A 88 2.11 9.49 6.20
CA PRO A 88 2.29 9.30 7.62
C PRO A 88 2.28 10.63 8.39
N ASP A 89 1.74 10.66 9.60
CA ASP A 89 1.66 11.87 10.42
C ASP A 89 3.06 12.41 10.77
N ASP A 90 4.03 11.51 10.94
CA ASP A 90 5.44 11.84 11.20
C ASP A 90 6.32 11.79 9.95
N ALA A 91 5.72 11.88 8.77
CA ALA A 91 6.46 11.82 7.51
C ALA A 91 7.28 13.09 7.28
N ARG A 92 8.24 13.31 8.14
CA ARG A 92 9.42 14.03 7.75
C ARG A 92 10.27 13.05 6.93
N PRO A 93 10.45 13.25 5.63
CA PRO A 93 11.38 12.40 4.90
C PRO A 93 12.71 12.44 5.64
N PRO A 94 13.33 11.32 5.93
CA PRO A 94 14.65 11.34 6.51
C PRO A 94 15.53 12.25 5.64
N ALA A 95 16.28 13.13 6.27
CA ALA A 95 17.08 14.16 5.60
C ALA A 95 18.07 13.58 4.55
N ASP A 96 18.26 12.27 4.59
CA ASP A 96 19.16 11.51 3.71
C ASP A 96 18.48 10.87 2.49
N VAL A 97 17.16 10.97 2.37
CA VAL A 97 16.48 10.49 1.15
C VAL A 97 16.60 11.56 0.07
N ARG A 98 17.73 11.57 -0.59
CA ARG A 98 17.88 12.31 -1.84
C ARG A 98 16.99 11.67 -2.90
N PRO A 99 16.25 12.48 -3.66
CA PRO A 99 15.52 11.96 -4.80
C PRO A 99 16.48 11.16 -5.68
N LEU A 100 16.00 10.04 -6.18
CA LEU A 100 16.80 9.12 -7.04
C LEU A 100 17.49 9.83 -8.22
N ARG A 101 16.98 10.98 -8.63
CA ARG A 101 17.57 11.81 -9.69
C ARG A 101 18.88 12.50 -9.26
N GLU A 102 19.10 12.69 -7.97
CA GLU A 102 20.31 13.34 -7.46
C GLU A 102 21.42 12.33 -7.13
N ARG A 103 21.13 11.04 -7.21
CA ARG A 103 22.10 9.97 -6.97
C ARG A 103 22.84 9.50 -8.21
N ALA A 104 22.68 10.18 -9.33
CA ALA A 104 23.51 9.93 -10.49
C ALA A 104 24.96 10.31 -10.14
N GLU A 105 25.74 9.30 -9.81
CA GLU A 105 27.17 9.49 -9.60
C GLU A 105 27.80 10.05 -10.89
N PRO A 106 28.69 11.04 -10.76
CA PRO A 106 29.42 11.52 -11.92
C PRO A 106 30.21 10.35 -12.52
N ASP A 107 30.26 10.31 -13.84
CA ASP A 107 31.11 9.34 -14.53
C ASP A 107 32.58 9.55 -14.16
N ALA A 108 33.45 8.62 -14.54
CA ALA A 108 34.87 8.67 -14.22
C ALA A 108 35.58 9.94 -14.71
N ASN A 109 34.92 10.76 -15.53
CA ASN A 109 35.42 12.04 -16.08
C ASN A 109 34.81 13.26 -15.38
N GLY A 110 34.07 13.08 -14.27
CA GLY A 110 33.43 14.19 -13.53
C GLY A 110 32.24 14.82 -14.25
N ARG A 111 31.72 14.19 -15.29
CA ARG A 111 30.50 14.68 -15.95
C ARG A 111 29.28 14.23 -15.14
N PRO A 112 28.25 15.09 -15.03
CA PRO A 112 27.01 14.65 -14.38
C PRO A 112 26.50 13.42 -15.11
N GLY A 113 26.38 12.33 -14.37
CA GLY A 113 25.85 11.07 -14.91
C GLY A 113 24.51 11.35 -15.58
N ARG A 114 24.33 10.84 -16.79
CA ARG A 114 23.02 10.86 -17.43
C ARG A 114 22.04 10.27 -16.45
N ALA A 115 21.03 11.07 -16.07
CA ALA A 115 19.90 10.52 -15.38
C ALA A 115 19.42 9.30 -16.17
N ALA A 116 19.48 8.12 -15.54
CA ALA A 116 19.01 6.92 -16.19
C ALA A 116 17.61 7.21 -16.72
N ALA A 117 17.41 7.00 -18.02
CA ALA A 117 16.10 7.14 -18.60
C ALA A 117 15.15 6.28 -17.76
N PRO A 118 13.99 6.82 -17.34
CA PRO A 118 13.05 6.00 -16.59
C PRO A 118 12.84 4.71 -17.36
N PRO A 119 12.87 3.57 -16.69
CA PRO A 119 12.65 2.31 -17.37
C PRO A 119 11.36 2.43 -18.17
N ARG A 120 11.46 2.09 -19.44
CA ARG A 120 10.26 2.07 -20.29
C ARG A 120 9.20 1.31 -19.52
N ARG A 121 8.03 1.89 -19.41
CA ARG A 121 6.92 1.31 -18.66
C ARG A 121 6.35 0.04 -19.32
N SER A 122 7.21 -0.74 -19.94
CA SER A 122 6.84 -2.00 -20.60
C SER A 122 6.14 -2.98 -19.67
N TRP A 123 6.41 -2.89 -18.37
CA TRP A 123 5.75 -3.73 -17.36
C TRP A 123 4.31 -3.30 -17.04
N ILE A 124 3.94 -2.05 -17.36
CA ILE A 124 2.56 -1.55 -17.17
C ILE A 124 1.67 -1.97 -18.32
N LEU A 125 2.25 -2.16 -19.50
CA LEU A 125 1.50 -2.44 -20.72
C LEU A 125 1.34 -3.94 -21.01
N GLY A 126 1.90 -4.81 -20.17
CA GLY A 126 1.87 -6.25 -20.42
C GLY A 126 2.65 -6.67 -21.68
N PRO A 127 2.97 -7.95 -21.79
CA PRO A 127 3.75 -8.45 -22.93
C PRO A 127 3.01 -8.41 -24.28
N ASP A 128 1.74 -8.07 -24.28
CA ASP A 128 0.88 -8.16 -25.46
C ASP A 128 0.47 -6.82 -26.07
N VAL A 129 1.17 -5.73 -25.75
CA VAL A 129 1.03 -4.56 -26.61
C VAL A 129 1.81 -4.88 -27.87
N PRO A 130 1.16 -5.22 -28.98
CA PRO A 130 1.89 -5.37 -30.23
C PRO A 130 2.61 -4.06 -30.43
N ASP A 131 3.92 -4.16 -30.53
CA ASP A 131 4.71 -3.09 -31.09
C ASP A 131 3.93 -2.63 -32.31
N ALA A 132 3.41 -1.42 -32.27
CA ALA A 132 2.63 -0.91 -33.39
C ALA A 132 3.61 -0.81 -34.55
N ALA A 133 3.76 -1.90 -35.24
CA ALA A 133 4.49 -1.91 -36.49
C ALA A 133 3.82 -0.85 -37.37
N PRO A 134 4.57 0.12 -37.88
CA PRO A 134 3.97 1.10 -38.77
C PRO A 134 3.35 0.32 -39.93
N PRO A 135 2.17 0.69 -40.35
CA PRO A 135 1.51 0.03 -41.45
C PRO A 135 2.47 0.09 -42.63
N SER A 136 2.81 -1.07 -43.12
CA SER A 136 3.60 -1.15 -44.36
C SER A 136 2.85 -0.41 -45.48
N PRO A 137 3.55 0.39 -46.26
CA PRO A 137 2.88 1.09 -47.36
C PRO A 137 2.32 0.11 -48.37
#